data_b10eb5f8e3db50ce87302ed6103ae006
#
_entry.id   b10eb5f8e3db50ce87302ed6103ae006
#
_cell.length_a   1.000
_cell.length_b   1.000
_cell.length_c   1.000
_cell.angle_alpha   90.00
_cell.angle_beta   90.00
_cell.angle_gamma   90.00
#
_symmetry.space_group_name_H-M   'P 1'
#
loop_
_entity.id
_entity.type
_entity.pdbx_description
1 polymer ?
#
loop_
_entity_poly.entity_id
_entity_poly.type
_entity_poly.pdbx_seq_one_letter_code
_entity_poly.pdbx_strand_id
1 'polypeptide(L)'
;VVIGGSGYLIKTFFFTRDSQVSQESKVVLEEDRRSDNYANLTKEIVAPDSGELDQKIQETNYIGSALIIKDDQVLVNKGYGFANFEKQQANTPNTRFQIGSIQKSFTTTLILKAIEEGKLTLDTKLATFYPQIQGAEDITISDMLNMTSGLKLSAMPNNIVTDEEIIQFVKQNTIQVNKGKYNYSPVNFVLLAGMLEKMYQRTYQELFNNLYHKTAGLKNFGFYETLLEQPNNSTSYKWTEDNSYNQVLSIPAASFAHEFGTGNVDMTTGDLYWYLHQLMSGHLVSTALLQKLWTSSQQSSYHGGIYVHDNYLRLHGVEAGQQALVLFSKDMKTGVILLTNCVNPAKYKELIGSLFHDVTNLTVKF
;
A
#
# COMPACT_ATOMS: atom_id res chain seq x y z
N VAL A 1 -29.77 26.68 -72.35
CA VAL A 1 -30.30 26.24 -71.08
C VAL A 1 -29.17 25.49 -70.37
N VAL A 2 -28.65 26.10 -69.31
CA VAL A 2 -27.54 25.60 -68.42
C VAL A 2 -28.16 24.69 -67.42
N ILE A 3 -27.59 23.50 -67.21
CA ILE A 3 -27.82 22.70 -66.03
C ILE A 3 -26.48 22.42 -65.37
N GLY A 4 -26.26 23.06 -64.27
CA GLY A 4 -25.13 22.79 -63.38
C GLY A 4 -25.36 21.53 -62.51
N GLY A 5 -24.38 20.63 -62.47
CA GLY A 5 -24.37 19.49 -61.64
C GLY A 5 -23.35 19.69 -60.52
N SER A 6 -23.82 19.73 -59.26
CA SER A 6 -23.04 19.83 -58.02
C SER A 6 -22.40 18.50 -57.71
N GLY A 7 -21.08 18.48 -57.75
CA GLY A 7 -20.31 17.39 -57.18
C GLY A 7 -20.21 17.52 -55.64
N TYR A 8 -20.86 16.64 -54.91
CA TYR A 8 -20.63 16.49 -53.49
C TYR A 8 -19.48 15.50 -53.22
N LEU A 9 -18.43 16.02 -52.59
CA LEU A 9 -17.27 15.27 -52.09
C LEU A 9 -17.71 14.26 -51.04
N ILE A 10 -17.53 12.99 -51.31
CA ILE A 10 -17.45 11.93 -50.30
C ILE A 10 -16.00 11.91 -49.78
N LYS A 11 -15.72 12.72 -48.80
CA LYS A 11 -14.54 12.62 -47.93
C LYS A 11 -15.07 12.47 -46.51
N THR A 12 -15.20 11.26 -46.05
CA THR A 12 -15.19 10.89 -44.63
C THR A 12 -15.59 9.41 -44.52
N PHE A 13 -14.77 8.60 -44.03
CA PHE A 13 -15.00 7.26 -43.40
C PHE A 13 -13.90 6.25 -43.70
N PHE A 14 -12.62 6.66 -43.57
CA PHE A 14 -11.53 5.67 -43.54
C PHE A 14 -10.54 5.84 -42.36
N PHE A 15 -10.80 6.76 -41.43
CA PHE A 15 -9.85 7.03 -40.36
C PHE A 15 -10.20 6.46 -38.98
N THR A 16 -11.36 5.82 -38.81
CA THR A 16 -11.81 5.36 -37.47
C THR A 16 -11.52 3.88 -37.19
N ARG A 17 -11.32 3.05 -38.20
CA ARG A 17 -11.15 1.61 -37.99
C ARG A 17 -9.71 1.21 -37.65
N ASP A 18 -8.73 1.86 -38.26
CA ASP A 18 -7.31 1.59 -37.99
C ASP A 18 -6.84 2.12 -36.62
N SER A 19 -7.44 3.23 -36.14
CA SER A 19 -7.12 3.78 -34.82
C SER A 19 -7.73 2.95 -33.67
N GLN A 20 -8.93 2.39 -33.84
CA GLN A 20 -9.52 1.49 -32.85
C GLN A 20 -8.78 0.15 -32.76
N VAL A 21 -8.46 -0.47 -33.88
CA VAL A 21 -7.68 -1.73 -33.93
C VAL A 21 -6.27 -1.53 -33.35
N SER A 22 -5.63 -0.37 -33.56
CA SER A 22 -4.32 -0.08 -32.96
C SER A 22 -4.40 0.20 -31.46
N GLN A 23 -5.52 0.71 -30.96
CA GLN A 23 -5.73 0.94 -29.53
C GLN A 23 -6.09 -0.36 -28.80
N GLU A 24 -6.95 -1.20 -29.35
CA GLU A 24 -7.26 -2.52 -28.80
C GLU A 24 -6.05 -3.44 -28.80
N SER A 25 -5.24 -3.47 -29.86
CA SER A 25 -4.01 -4.27 -29.89
C SER A 25 -2.95 -3.75 -28.92
N LYS A 26 -2.85 -2.44 -28.68
CA LYS A 26 -1.97 -1.87 -27.64
C LYS A 26 -2.43 -2.24 -26.23
N VAL A 27 -3.73 -2.17 -25.97
CA VAL A 27 -4.31 -2.57 -24.66
C VAL A 27 -4.06 -4.05 -24.39
N VAL A 28 -4.30 -4.93 -25.36
CA VAL A 28 -4.04 -6.38 -25.22
C VAL A 28 -2.54 -6.66 -24.99
N LEU A 29 -1.64 -5.99 -25.71
CA LEU A 29 -0.19 -6.14 -25.52
C LEU A 29 0.29 -5.60 -24.16
N GLU A 30 -0.35 -4.57 -23.61
CA GLU A 30 -0.06 -4.06 -22.27
C GLU A 30 -0.61 -4.99 -21.19
N GLU A 31 -1.78 -5.59 -21.38
CA GLU A 31 -2.34 -6.60 -20.45
C GLU A 31 -1.51 -7.87 -20.43
N ASP A 32 -1.03 -8.36 -21.57
CA ASP A 32 -0.13 -9.51 -21.68
C ASP A 32 1.21 -9.24 -20.98
N ARG A 33 1.82 -8.07 -21.20
CA ARG A 33 3.05 -7.67 -20.49
C ARG A 33 2.87 -7.53 -18.99
N ARG A 34 1.70 -7.03 -18.53
CA ARG A 34 1.37 -6.96 -17.11
C ARG A 34 1.26 -8.33 -16.49
N SER A 35 0.62 -9.28 -17.18
CA SER A 35 0.48 -10.66 -16.73
C SER A 35 1.85 -11.34 -16.57
N ASP A 36 2.75 -11.14 -17.51
CA ASP A 36 4.11 -11.71 -17.50
C ASP A 36 4.97 -11.09 -16.39
N ASN A 37 4.90 -9.76 -16.20
CA ASN A 37 5.63 -9.08 -15.12
C ASN A 37 5.14 -9.55 -13.74
N TYR A 38 3.82 -9.66 -13.53
CA TYR A 38 3.27 -10.14 -12.27
C TYR A 38 3.65 -11.62 -12.01
N ALA A 39 3.66 -12.48 -13.03
CA ALA A 39 4.04 -13.88 -12.89
C ALA A 39 5.50 -14.06 -12.41
N ASN A 40 6.39 -13.12 -12.73
CA ASN A 40 7.78 -13.15 -12.26
C ASN A 40 7.90 -12.74 -10.78
N LEU A 41 6.97 -11.97 -10.24
CA LEU A 41 6.98 -11.56 -8.83
C LEU A 41 6.68 -12.71 -7.85
N THR A 42 6.22 -13.85 -8.33
CA THR A 42 5.96 -15.06 -7.51
C THR A 42 7.11 -16.06 -7.53
N LYS A 43 8.13 -15.85 -8.39
CA LYS A 43 9.27 -16.76 -8.57
C LYS A 43 10.46 -16.30 -7.74
N GLU A 44 11.23 -17.27 -7.24
CA GLU A 44 12.53 -16.96 -6.65
C GLU A 44 13.52 -16.59 -7.77
N ILE A 45 14.13 -15.41 -7.64
CA ILE A 45 15.06 -14.84 -8.61
C ILE A 45 16.25 -14.24 -7.86
N VAL A 46 17.47 -14.60 -8.30
CA VAL A 46 18.70 -13.84 -8.09
C VAL A 46 19.34 -13.71 -9.47
N ALA A 47 19.31 -12.51 -10.04
CA ALA A 47 19.87 -12.27 -11.36
C ALA A 47 21.41 -12.51 -11.36
N PRO A 48 22.01 -12.92 -12.48
CA PRO A 48 23.44 -13.30 -12.53
C PRO A 48 24.39 -12.25 -11.94
N ASP A 49 24.10 -10.96 -12.16
CA ASP A 49 24.94 -9.84 -11.72
C ASP A 49 24.48 -9.25 -10.36
N SER A 50 23.63 -9.96 -9.62
CA SER A 50 23.02 -9.49 -8.36
C SER A 50 23.47 -10.28 -7.14
N GLY A 51 24.51 -11.10 -7.26
CA GLY A 51 25.05 -11.91 -6.16
C GLY A 51 25.52 -11.09 -4.97
N GLU A 52 26.07 -9.89 -5.16
CA GLU A 52 26.49 -8.99 -4.09
C GLU A 52 25.31 -8.46 -3.27
N LEU A 53 24.15 -8.17 -3.91
CA LEU A 53 22.94 -7.77 -3.22
C LEU A 53 22.37 -8.90 -2.36
N ASP A 54 22.31 -10.12 -2.92
CA ASP A 54 21.87 -11.32 -2.20
C ASP A 54 22.79 -11.63 -1.01
N GLN A 55 24.11 -11.56 -1.21
CA GLN A 55 25.10 -11.75 -0.14
C GLN A 55 24.95 -10.71 0.96
N LYS A 56 24.78 -9.43 0.64
CA LYS A 56 24.56 -8.36 1.61
C LYS A 56 23.34 -8.63 2.50
N ILE A 57 22.24 -9.13 1.92
CA ILE A 57 21.04 -9.51 2.69
C ILE A 57 21.36 -10.69 3.63
N GLN A 58 22.06 -11.72 3.14
CA GLN A 58 22.44 -12.89 3.94
C GLN A 58 23.36 -12.53 5.10
N GLU A 59 24.37 -11.70 4.88
CA GLU A 59 25.33 -11.26 5.90
C GLU A 59 24.69 -10.48 7.05
N THR A 60 23.51 -9.85 6.81
CA THR A 60 22.74 -9.24 7.87
C THR A 60 21.92 -10.23 8.70
N ASN A 61 21.94 -11.52 8.37
CA ASN A 61 21.04 -12.52 8.96
C ASN A 61 19.57 -12.07 8.87
N TYR A 62 19.19 -11.53 7.72
CA TYR A 62 17.81 -11.06 7.48
C TYR A 62 16.83 -12.24 7.51
N ILE A 63 15.66 -12.03 8.13
CA ILE A 63 14.58 -13.02 8.19
C ILE A 63 13.35 -12.39 7.56
N GLY A 64 12.90 -12.93 6.42
CA GLY A 64 11.76 -12.38 5.68
C GLY A 64 11.88 -12.60 4.18
N SER A 65 11.18 -11.78 3.39
CA SER A 65 11.27 -11.78 1.92
C SER A 65 11.74 -10.43 1.41
N ALA A 66 12.61 -10.44 0.41
CA ALA A 66 13.17 -9.26 -0.23
C ALA A 66 12.85 -9.23 -1.72
N LEU A 67 12.47 -8.06 -2.23
CA LEU A 67 12.31 -7.76 -3.65
C LEU A 67 13.16 -6.52 -3.99
N ILE A 68 14.07 -6.67 -4.95
CA ILE A 68 14.90 -5.59 -5.47
C ILE A 68 14.66 -5.48 -6.97
N ILE A 69 14.30 -4.30 -7.42
CA ILE A 69 14.05 -3.97 -8.83
C ILE A 69 14.98 -2.84 -9.23
N LYS A 70 15.54 -2.93 -10.44
CA LYS A 70 16.30 -1.85 -11.07
C LYS A 70 15.94 -1.75 -12.54
N ASP A 71 15.56 -0.55 -12.99
CA ASP A 71 15.17 -0.26 -14.36
C ASP A 71 14.12 -1.26 -14.91
N ASP A 72 13.07 -1.51 -14.10
CA ASP A 72 11.98 -2.46 -14.35
C ASP A 72 12.41 -3.94 -14.39
N GLN A 73 13.67 -4.27 -14.03
CA GLN A 73 14.18 -5.63 -13.97
C GLN A 73 14.24 -6.12 -12.52
N VAL A 74 13.74 -7.33 -12.28
CA VAL A 74 13.86 -7.99 -10.98
C VAL A 74 15.28 -8.50 -10.80
N LEU A 75 16.03 -7.93 -9.85
CA LEU A 75 17.39 -8.34 -9.51
C LEU A 75 17.39 -9.42 -8.42
N VAL A 76 16.61 -9.23 -7.38
CA VAL A 76 16.42 -10.19 -6.29
C VAL A 76 14.95 -10.29 -5.97
N ASN A 77 14.41 -11.49 -5.91
CA ASN A 77 13.10 -11.82 -5.35
C ASN A 77 13.25 -13.13 -4.59
N LYS A 78 13.47 -13.07 -3.26
CA LYS A 78 13.91 -14.24 -2.51
C LYS A 78 13.47 -14.18 -1.04
N GLY A 79 13.24 -15.37 -0.47
CA GLY A 79 13.01 -15.54 0.95
C GLY A 79 14.30 -15.89 1.72
N TYR A 80 14.37 -15.45 2.97
CA TYR A 80 15.50 -15.65 3.89
C TYR A 80 14.99 -16.13 5.24
N GLY A 81 15.65 -17.12 5.83
CA GLY A 81 15.21 -17.73 7.07
C GLY A 81 13.83 -18.40 6.99
N PHE A 82 13.14 -18.52 8.10
CA PHE A 82 11.91 -19.29 8.22
C PHE A 82 10.67 -18.39 8.37
N ALA A 83 9.64 -18.70 7.61
CA ALA A 83 8.28 -18.20 7.81
C ALA A 83 7.65 -18.86 9.05
N ASN A 84 7.90 -20.15 9.24
CA ASN A 84 7.55 -20.90 10.44
C ASN A 84 8.67 -21.89 10.77
N PHE A 85 9.39 -21.62 11.86
CA PHE A 85 10.55 -22.43 12.27
C PHE A 85 10.15 -23.81 12.78
N GLU A 86 9.07 -23.90 13.55
CA GLU A 86 8.58 -25.18 14.07
C GLU A 86 8.21 -26.15 12.95
N LYS A 87 7.57 -25.64 11.89
CA LYS A 87 7.20 -26.41 10.70
C LYS A 87 8.31 -26.54 9.66
N GLN A 88 9.50 -25.97 9.92
CA GLN A 88 10.62 -25.88 8.95
C GLN A 88 10.20 -25.27 7.60
N GLN A 89 9.24 -24.36 7.63
CA GLN A 89 8.74 -23.65 6.46
C GLN A 89 9.61 -22.42 6.20
N ALA A 90 10.38 -22.44 5.12
CA ALA A 90 11.22 -21.31 4.73
C ALA A 90 10.37 -20.12 4.26
N ASN A 91 10.91 -18.90 4.42
CA ASN A 91 10.39 -17.72 3.71
C ASN A 91 10.65 -17.88 2.20
N THR A 92 9.71 -17.39 1.39
CA THR A 92 9.76 -17.40 -0.06
C THR A 92 9.17 -16.09 -0.61
N PRO A 93 9.31 -15.77 -1.90
CA PRO A 93 8.59 -14.64 -2.51
C PRO A 93 7.06 -14.67 -2.31
N ASN A 94 6.51 -15.85 -2.07
CA ASN A 94 5.06 -16.05 -1.85
C ASN A 94 4.65 -16.02 -0.37
N THR A 95 5.59 -15.83 0.56
CA THR A 95 5.26 -15.68 1.97
C THR A 95 4.51 -14.37 2.20
N ARG A 96 3.41 -14.45 2.96
CA ARG A 96 2.57 -13.30 3.32
C ARG A 96 2.97 -12.76 4.68
N PHE A 97 3.07 -11.44 4.76
CA PHE A 97 3.45 -10.70 5.96
C PHE A 97 2.45 -9.59 6.24
N GLN A 98 2.21 -9.28 7.51
CA GLN A 98 1.50 -8.08 7.93
C GLN A 98 2.25 -6.85 7.42
N ILE A 99 1.58 -5.99 6.66
CA ILE A 99 2.19 -4.76 6.13
C ILE A 99 2.00 -3.55 7.05
N GLY A 100 1.22 -3.72 8.12
CA GLY A 100 0.95 -2.68 9.11
C GLY A 100 0.49 -1.39 8.46
N SER A 101 1.01 -0.27 8.92
CA SER A 101 0.62 1.07 8.48
C SER A 101 0.75 1.37 6.98
N ILE A 102 1.37 0.51 6.18
CA ILE A 102 1.33 0.64 4.72
C ILE A 102 -0.10 0.51 4.19
N GLN A 103 -0.98 -0.23 4.89
CA GLN A 103 -2.41 -0.31 4.56
C GLN A 103 -3.09 1.07 4.45
N LYS A 104 -2.59 2.09 5.15
CA LYS A 104 -3.13 3.45 5.05
C LYS A 104 -3.08 3.99 3.63
N SER A 105 -2.08 3.60 2.82
CA SER A 105 -2.02 3.97 1.41
C SER A 105 -3.14 3.33 0.58
N PHE A 106 -3.53 2.11 0.93
CA PHE A 106 -4.68 1.43 0.31
C PHE A 106 -5.99 2.12 0.68
N THR A 107 -6.21 2.45 1.96
CA THR A 107 -7.38 3.23 2.38
C THR A 107 -7.43 4.59 1.67
N THR A 108 -6.28 5.27 1.53
CA THR A 108 -6.16 6.50 0.75
C THR A 108 -6.60 6.31 -0.70
N THR A 109 -6.15 5.25 -1.35
CA THR A 109 -6.52 4.97 -2.74
C THR A 109 -8.03 4.77 -2.90
N LEU A 110 -8.69 4.08 -1.95
CA LEU A 110 -10.16 3.96 -1.92
C LEU A 110 -10.86 5.32 -1.73
N ILE A 111 -10.34 6.19 -0.88
CA ILE A 111 -10.85 7.56 -0.71
C ILE A 111 -10.66 8.39 -1.99
N LEU A 112 -9.48 8.32 -2.62
CA LEU A 112 -9.23 9.02 -3.88
C LEU A 112 -10.13 8.49 -5.00
N LYS A 113 -10.42 7.20 -5.01
CA LYS A 113 -11.40 6.61 -5.94
C LYS A 113 -12.80 7.16 -5.72
N ALA A 114 -13.24 7.30 -4.48
CA ALA A 114 -14.52 7.95 -4.16
C ALA A 114 -14.55 9.42 -4.57
N ILE A 115 -13.41 10.12 -4.54
CA ILE A 115 -13.29 11.49 -5.06
C ILE A 115 -13.46 11.51 -6.59
N GLU A 116 -12.84 10.60 -7.33
CA GLU A 116 -13.02 10.49 -8.78
C GLU A 116 -14.45 10.18 -9.17
N GLU A 117 -15.16 9.41 -8.36
CA GLU A 117 -16.57 9.11 -8.53
C GLU A 117 -17.50 10.27 -8.12
N GLY A 118 -16.94 11.41 -7.66
CA GLY A 118 -17.71 12.58 -7.25
C GLY A 118 -18.49 12.43 -5.95
N LYS A 119 -18.20 11.41 -5.14
CA LYS A 119 -18.88 11.15 -3.86
C LYS A 119 -18.42 12.09 -2.74
N LEU A 120 -17.19 12.56 -2.81
CA LEU A 120 -16.58 13.52 -1.88
C LEU A 120 -15.45 14.30 -2.56
N THR A 121 -14.83 15.23 -1.84
CA THR A 121 -13.65 15.98 -2.28
C THR A 121 -12.61 16.01 -1.18
N LEU A 122 -11.39 16.47 -1.45
CA LEU A 122 -10.37 16.69 -0.42
C LEU A 122 -10.82 17.71 0.64
N ASP A 123 -11.72 18.64 0.28
CA ASP A 123 -12.26 19.67 1.17
C ASP A 123 -13.53 19.24 1.90
N THR A 124 -14.08 18.05 1.62
CA THR A 124 -15.25 17.51 2.33
C THR A 124 -14.94 17.44 3.83
N LYS A 125 -15.89 17.93 4.64
CA LYS A 125 -15.73 18.02 6.08
C LYS A 125 -16.01 16.69 6.78
N LEU A 126 -15.27 16.40 7.84
CA LEU A 126 -15.50 15.26 8.72
C LEU A 126 -16.94 15.25 9.26
N ALA A 127 -17.50 16.43 9.55
CA ALA A 127 -18.87 16.60 10.05
C ALA A 127 -19.95 16.04 9.12
N THR A 128 -19.67 15.90 7.81
CA THR A 128 -20.59 15.26 6.85
C THR A 128 -20.91 13.81 7.26
N PHE A 129 -19.98 13.13 7.89
CA PHE A 129 -20.11 11.72 8.29
C PHE A 129 -20.17 11.54 9.81
N TYR A 130 -19.49 12.38 10.56
CA TYR A 130 -19.31 12.27 12.02
C TYR A 130 -19.48 13.62 12.72
N PRO A 131 -20.68 14.25 12.67
CA PRO A 131 -20.92 15.59 13.22
C PRO A 131 -20.73 15.65 14.75
N GLN A 132 -20.78 14.52 15.45
CA GLN A 132 -20.60 14.43 16.89
C GLN A 132 -19.14 14.56 17.35
N ILE A 133 -18.15 14.42 16.44
CA ILE A 133 -16.73 14.56 16.79
C ILE A 133 -16.39 16.04 16.95
N GLN A 134 -15.77 16.39 18.07
CA GLN A 134 -15.35 17.77 18.34
C GLN A 134 -14.46 18.32 17.22
N GLY A 135 -14.80 19.49 16.67
CA GLY A 135 -14.08 20.16 15.59
C GLY A 135 -14.28 19.54 14.20
N ALA A 136 -15.22 18.61 14.05
CA ALA A 136 -15.48 17.92 12.78
C ALA A 136 -15.86 18.86 11.63
N GLU A 137 -16.49 20.00 11.93
CA GLU A 137 -16.86 21.04 10.96
C GLU A 137 -15.65 21.76 10.34
N ASP A 138 -14.50 21.73 10.99
CA ASP A 138 -13.28 22.36 10.51
C ASP A 138 -12.33 21.38 9.83
N ILE A 139 -12.41 20.09 10.16
CA ILE A 139 -11.52 19.03 9.65
C ILE A 139 -11.94 18.60 8.27
N THR A 140 -11.00 18.57 7.32
CA THR A 140 -11.21 18.09 5.94
C THR A 140 -10.66 16.68 5.73
N ILE A 141 -11.09 16.00 4.66
CA ILE A 141 -10.47 14.75 4.18
C ILE A 141 -8.96 14.93 3.95
N SER A 142 -8.55 16.07 3.38
CA SER A 142 -7.14 16.43 3.21
C SER A 142 -6.39 16.47 4.54
N ASP A 143 -6.95 17.08 5.58
CA ASP A 143 -6.34 17.12 6.91
C ASP A 143 -6.12 15.71 7.48
N MET A 144 -7.10 14.83 7.30
CA MET A 144 -7.02 13.45 7.77
C MET A 144 -5.95 12.64 7.03
N LEU A 145 -5.91 12.72 5.70
CA LEU A 145 -4.93 12.04 4.85
C LEU A 145 -3.49 12.53 5.10
N ASN A 146 -3.32 13.79 5.47
CA ASN A 146 -2.01 14.39 5.77
C ASN A 146 -1.63 14.34 7.26
N MET A 147 -2.45 13.71 8.12
CA MET A 147 -2.22 13.67 9.58
C MET A 147 -2.12 15.06 10.22
N THR A 148 -2.88 16.05 9.70
CA THR A 148 -2.93 17.43 10.23
C THR A 148 -4.25 17.78 10.88
N SER A 149 -5.17 16.83 10.99
CA SER A 149 -6.49 16.98 11.61
C SER A 149 -6.44 17.30 13.12
N GLY A 150 -5.35 16.87 13.78
CA GLY A 150 -5.23 16.93 15.24
C GLY A 150 -6.08 15.88 15.98
N LEU A 151 -6.69 14.94 15.28
CA LEU A 151 -7.49 13.87 15.90
C LEU A 151 -6.62 12.87 16.65
N LYS A 152 -7.02 12.50 17.85
CA LYS A 152 -6.42 11.42 18.63
C LYS A 152 -7.46 10.77 19.54
N LEU A 153 -7.17 9.53 19.98
CA LEU A 153 -7.98 8.87 21.00
C LEU A 153 -7.67 9.43 22.38
N SER A 154 -8.72 9.62 23.19
CA SER A 154 -8.64 9.96 24.62
C SER A 154 -8.58 8.73 25.51
N ALA A 155 -8.91 7.55 24.98
CA ALA A 155 -8.88 6.26 25.67
C ALA A 155 -8.37 5.19 24.72
N MET A 156 -7.85 4.08 25.26
CA MET A 156 -7.47 2.90 24.48
C MET A 156 -8.66 1.94 24.37
N PRO A 157 -8.89 1.34 23.19
CA PRO A 157 -9.90 0.32 23.02
C PRO A 157 -9.54 -0.96 23.80
N ASN A 158 -10.53 -1.59 24.43
CA ASN A 158 -10.38 -2.87 25.11
C ASN A 158 -11.47 -3.84 24.63
N ASN A 159 -11.11 -5.08 24.40
CA ASN A 159 -12.04 -6.17 24.02
C ASN A 159 -12.90 -5.89 22.79
N ILE A 160 -12.43 -5.05 21.87
CA ILE A 160 -13.08 -4.77 20.60
C ILE A 160 -12.67 -5.84 19.60
N VAL A 161 -13.64 -6.45 18.90
CA VAL A 161 -13.41 -7.56 17.98
C VAL A 161 -14.07 -7.38 16.61
N THR A 162 -14.87 -6.32 16.42
CA THR A 162 -15.55 -6.03 15.15
C THR A 162 -15.24 -4.62 14.63
N ASP A 163 -15.35 -4.43 13.31
CA ASP A 163 -15.18 -3.14 12.64
C ASP A 163 -16.20 -2.11 13.13
N GLU A 164 -17.45 -2.53 13.39
CA GLU A 164 -18.47 -1.63 13.92
C GLU A 164 -18.14 -1.16 15.34
N GLU A 165 -17.70 -2.05 16.21
CA GLU A 165 -17.31 -1.69 17.59
C GLU A 165 -16.14 -0.70 17.61
N ILE A 166 -15.10 -0.90 16.79
CA ILE A 166 -13.98 0.05 16.73
C ILE A 166 -14.42 1.40 16.18
N ILE A 167 -15.27 1.44 15.16
CA ILE A 167 -15.82 2.70 14.61
C ILE A 167 -16.63 3.42 15.69
N GLN A 168 -17.51 2.73 16.44
CA GLN A 168 -18.28 3.32 17.51
C GLN A 168 -17.40 3.83 18.66
N PHE A 169 -16.40 3.03 19.06
CA PHE A 169 -15.44 3.44 20.08
C PHE A 169 -14.69 4.72 19.66
N VAL A 170 -14.16 4.75 18.45
CA VAL A 170 -13.44 5.90 17.90
C VAL A 170 -14.33 7.14 17.84
N LYS A 171 -15.59 7.02 17.40
CA LYS A 171 -16.57 8.14 17.39
C LYS A 171 -16.78 8.76 18.76
N GLN A 172 -16.78 7.95 19.82
CA GLN A 172 -17.06 8.38 21.19
C GLN A 172 -15.82 8.91 21.92
N ASN A 173 -14.64 8.42 21.57
CA ASN A 173 -13.40 8.67 22.29
C ASN A 173 -12.39 9.51 21.49
N THR A 174 -12.79 10.09 20.36
CA THR A 174 -11.91 10.98 19.58
C THR A 174 -12.03 12.42 20.07
N ILE A 175 -10.87 13.01 20.31
CA ILE A 175 -10.72 14.43 20.62
C ILE A 175 -9.83 15.10 19.58
N GLN A 176 -9.94 16.42 19.42
CA GLN A 176 -9.09 17.24 18.57
C GLN A 176 -8.07 18.02 19.40
N VAL A 177 -6.81 18.00 18.97
CA VAL A 177 -5.71 18.80 19.56
C VAL A 177 -4.77 19.26 18.45
N ASN A 178 -4.41 20.56 18.48
CA ASN A 178 -3.38 21.12 17.58
C ASN A 178 -3.62 20.86 16.07
N LYS A 179 -4.86 21.07 15.59
CA LYS A 179 -5.15 21.04 14.15
C LYS A 179 -4.15 21.88 13.34
N GLY A 180 -3.81 21.41 12.15
CA GLY A 180 -2.89 22.09 11.22
C GLY A 180 -1.43 21.75 11.42
N LYS A 181 -1.06 20.97 12.45
CA LYS A 181 0.29 20.43 12.65
C LYS A 181 0.31 18.92 12.36
N TYR A 182 1.38 18.46 11.74
CA TYR A 182 1.58 17.03 11.55
C TYR A 182 1.63 16.31 12.90
N ASN A 183 0.74 15.35 13.07
CA ASN A 183 0.70 14.45 14.22
C ASN A 183 0.15 13.09 13.78
N TYR A 184 1.01 12.10 13.70
CA TYR A 184 0.62 10.77 13.26
C TYR A 184 -0.42 10.15 14.22
N SER A 185 -1.61 9.87 13.71
CA SER A 185 -2.71 9.28 14.48
C SER A 185 -3.55 8.34 13.62
N PRO A 186 -3.52 7.01 13.92
CA PRO A 186 -4.30 6.02 13.16
C PRO A 186 -5.79 6.29 13.13
N VAL A 187 -6.34 6.98 14.13
CA VAL A 187 -7.78 7.33 14.22
C VAL A 187 -8.31 8.00 12.95
N ASN A 188 -7.47 8.79 12.26
CA ASN A 188 -7.85 9.38 10.99
C ASN A 188 -8.29 8.31 9.97
N PHE A 189 -7.56 7.23 9.89
CA PHE A 189 -7.79 6.19 8.90
C PHE A 189 -8.89 5.20 9.30
N VAL A 190 -9.09 4.96 10.59
CA VAL A 190 -10.29 4.24 11.08
C VAL A 190 -11.56 4.99 10.67
N LEU A 191 -11.59 6.30 10.86
CA LEU A 191 -12.74 7.12 10.44
C LEU A 191 -12.90 7.17 8.92
N LEU A 192 -11.82 7.28 8.15
CA LEU A 192 -11.86 7.24 6.67
C LEU A 192 -12.39 5.90 6.17
N ALA A 193 -11.96 4.77 6.75
CA ALA A 193 -12.47 3.44 6.40
C ALA A 193 -13.97 3.33 6.72
N GLY A 194 -14.40 3.79 7.89
CA GLY A 194 -15.84 3.84 8.24
C GLY A 194 -16.67 4.78 7.36
N MET A 195 -16.09 5.88 6.83
CA MET A 195 -16.75 6.72 5.82
C MET A 195 -17.00 5.96 4.53
N LEU A 196 -16.01 5.17 4.07
CA LEU A 196 -16.16 4.33 2.88
C LEU A 196 -17.32 3.34 3.04
N GLU A 197 -17.42 2.65 4.18
CA GLU A 197 -18.53 1.74 4.44
C GLU A 197 -19.89 2.46 4.40
N LYS A 198 -19.99 3.64 5.03
CA LYS A 198 -21.22 4.44 5.00
C LYS A 198 -21.60 4.89 3.58
N MET A 199 -20.62 5.32 2.77
CA MET A 199 -20.89 5.81 1.42
C MET A 199 -21.34 4.70 0.47
N TYR A 200 -20.71 3.54 0.56
CA TYR A 200 -20.93 2.45 -0.38
C TYR A 200 -21.92 1.40 0.10
N GLN A 201 -22.34 1.45 1.37
CA GLN A 201 -23.18 0.42 2.04
C GLN A 201 -22.60 -0.99 1.84
N ARG A 202 -21.28 -1.11 2.00
CA ARG A 202 -20.47 -2.32 1.87
C ARG A 202 -19.39 -2.32 2.93
N THR A 203 -18.92 -3.49 3.33
CA THR A 203 -17.80 -3.60 4.26
C THR A 203 -16.50 -3.09 3.63
N TYR A 204 -15.58 -2.64 4.44
CA TYR A 204 -14.25 -2.23 3.99
C TYR A 204 -13.52 -3.36 3.24
N GLN A 205 -13.66 -4.60 3.72
CA GLN A 205 -13.09 -5.78 3.07
C GLN A 205 -13.67 -6.02 1.68
N GLU A 206 -14.99 -5.83 1.50
CA GLU A 206 -15.62 -5.93 0.18
C GLU A 206 -15.12 -4.85 -0.79
N LEU A 207 -14.97 -3.60 -0.31
CA LEU A 207 -14.42 -2.50 -1.11
C LEU A 207 -12.96 -2.75 -1.48
N PHE A 208 -12.17 -3.22 -0.51
CA PHE A 208 -10.78 -3.61 -0.71
C PHE A 208 -10.64 -4.70 -1.76
N ASN A 209 -11.40 -5.80 -1.62
CA ASN A 209 -11.40 -6.90 -2.57
C ASN A 209 -11.86 -6.48 -3.98
N ASN A 210 -12.87 -5.60 -4.09
CA ASN A 210 -13.33 -5.13 -5.39
C ASN A 210 -12.25 -4.33 -6.13
N LEU A 211 -11.56 -3.41 -5.44
CA LEU A 211 -10.52 -2.62 -6.08
C LEU A 211 -9.23 -3.42 -6.30
N TYR A 212 -8.74 -4.11 -5.28
CA TYR A 212 -7.39 -4.67 -5.33
C TYR A 212 -7.34 -6.09 -5.92
N HIS A 213 -8.31 -6.94 -5.63
CA HIS A 213 -8.35 -8.27 -6.24
C HIS A 213 -8.94 -8.23 -7.64
N LYS A 214 -10.16 -7.68 -7.80
CA LYS A 214 -10.88 -7.78 -9.07
C LYS A 214 -10.37 -6.79 -10.12
N THR A 215 -10.00 -5.55 -9.72
CA THR A 215 -9.57 -4.51 -10.67
C THR A 215 -8.06 -4.49 -10.82
N ALA A 216 -7.30 -4.47 -9.72
CA ALA A 216 -5.85 -4.43 -9.75
C ALA A 216 -5.19 -5.80 -9.99
N GLY A 217 -5.92 -6.90 -9.81
CA GLY A 217 -5.43 -8.25 -10.06
C GLY A 217 -4.48 -8.81 -8.99
N LEU A 218 -4.43 -8.20 -7.79
CA LEU A 218 -3.67 -8.73 -6.65
C LEU A 218 -4.22 -10.08 -6.22
N LYS A 219 -3.36 -11.05 -5.88
CA LYS A 219 -3.78 -12.44 -5.60
C LYS A 219 -3.35 -12.96 -4.23
N ASN A 220 -2.24 -12.43 -3.67
CA ASN A 220 -1.59 -12.96 -2.49
C ASN A 220 -1.63 -11.94 -1.35
N PHE A 221 -2.83 -11.54 -0.99
CA PHE A 221 -3.12 -10.68 0.15
C PHE A 221 -4.36 -11.19 0.92
N GLY A 222 -4.58 -10.64 2.08
CA GLY A 222 -5.77 -10.88 2.87
C GLY A 222 -5.82 -10.01 4.12
N PHE A 223 -6.76 -10.33 4.96
CA PHE A 223 -6.90 -9.72 6.28
C PHE A 223 -6.45 -10.72 7.35
N TYR A 224 -6.05 -10.21 8.48
CA TYR A 224 -5.49 -11.01 9.56
C TYR A 224 -6.37 -12.23 9.95
N GLU A 225 -7.69 -12.09 9.94
CA GLU A 225 -8.62 -13.16 10.31
C GLU A 225 -8.38 -14.43 9.48
N THR A 226 -7.94 -14.26 8.23
CA THR A 226 -7.69 -15.39 7.32
C THR A 226 -6.22 -15.76 7.19
N LEU A 227 -5.29 -14.96 7.71
CA LEU A 227 -3.86 -15.17 7.52
C LEU A 227 -3.39 -16.50 8.08
N LEU A 228 -3.80 -16.85 9.31
CA LEU A 228 -3.37 -18.07 9.99
C LEU A 228 -3.85 -19.36 9.30
N GLU A 229 -4.90 -19.28 8.48
CA GLU A 229 -5.43 -20.38 7.69
C GLU A 229 -4.70 -20.58 6.36
N GLN A 230 -3.89 -19.61 5.93
CA GLN A 230 -3.18 -19.68 4.66
C GLN A 230 -1.90 -20.51 4.78
N PRO A 231 -1.59 -21.35 3.77
CA PRO A 231 -0.40 -22.19 3.79
C PRO A 231 0.91 -21.42 3.68
N ASN A 232 0.85 -20.19 3.18
CA ASN A 232 2.01 -19.29 2.98
C ASN A 232 2.07 -18.15 4.01
N ASN A 233 1.42 -18.30 5.16
CA ASN A 233 1.50 -17.34 6.26
C ASN A 233 2.90 -17.32 6.91
N SER A 234 3.20 -16.23 7.60
CA SER A 234 4.39 -16.10 8.43
C SER A 234 4.04 -15.98 9.92
N THR A 235 4.80 -16.69 10.74
CA THR A 235 4.74 -16.60 12.20
C THR A 235 5.64 -15.48 12.69
N SER A 236 5.14 -14.63 13.57
CA SER A 236 5.92 -13.53 14.15
C SER A 236 6.87 -14.02 15.23
N TYR A 237 8.13 -13.61 15.15
CA TYR A 237 9.17 -13.93 16.15
C TYR A 237 9.75 -12.67 16.75
N LYS A 238 10.13 -12.76 18.03
CA LYS A 238 10.97 -11.73 18.63
C LYS A 238 12.40 -11.90 18.13
N TRP A 239 12.98 -10.80 17.66
CA TRP A 239 14.36 -10.80 17.22
C TRP A 239 15.33 -11.10 18.39
N THR A 240 16.33 -11.96 18.15
CA THR A 240 17.42 -12.30 19.05
C THR A 240 18.74 -12.27 18.28
N GLU A 241 19.86 -12.03 18.97
CA GLU A 241 21.17 -11.93 18.31
C GLU A 241 21.59 -13.21 17.60
N ASP A 242 21.16 -14.36 18.11
CA ASP A 242 21.47 -15.69 17.56
C ASP A 242 20.46 -16.19 16.52
N ASN A 243 19.44 -15.39 16.16
CA ASN A 243 18.35 -15.77 15.27
C ASN A 243 17.68 -17.12 15.64
N SER A 244 17.55 -17.38 16.94
CA SER A 244 17.16 -18.69 17.45
C SER A 244 15.71 -19.07 17.23
N TYR A 245 14.83 -18.16 16.80
CA TYR A 245 13.37 -18.34 16.70
C TYR A 245 12.70 -18.82 18.01
N ASN A 246 13.35 -18.61 19.16
CA ASN A 246 12.93 -19.15 20.44
C ASN A 246 11.67 -18.50 21.01
N GLN A 247 11.32 -17.30 20.56
CA GLN A 247 10.16 -16.57 21.06
C GLN A 247 9.19 -16.26 19.94
N VAL A 248 8.14 -17.08 19.85
CA VAL A 248 6.95 -16.77 19.04
C VAL A 248 6.18 -15.65 19.73
N LEU A 249 5.80 -14.63 18.96
CA LEU A 249 4.92 -13.57 19.43
C LEU A 249 3.47 -14.00 19.21
N SER A 250 2.78 -14.30 20.31
CA SER A 250 1.34 -14.56 20.28
C SER A 250 0.59 -13.23 20.40
N ILE A 251 -0.17 -12.87 19.39
CA ILE A 251 -0.89 -11.60 19.34
C ILE A 251 -2.38 -11.88 19.36
N PRO A 252 -3.13 -11.32 20.33
CA PRO A 252 -4.56 -11.51 20.39
C PRO A 252 -5.26 -11.00 19.11
N ALA A 253 -6.24 -11.74 18.61
CA ALA A 253 -7.04 -11.33 17.45
C ALA A 253 -7.67 -9.93 17.62
N ALA A 254 -8.09 -9.57 18.83
CA ALA A 254 -8.61 -8.26 19.17
C ALA A 254 -7.63 -7.11 18.85
N SER A 255 -6.30 -7.34 18.89
CA SER A 255 -5.32 -6.32 18.53
C SER A 255 -5.45 -5.89 17.07
N PHE A 256 -5.83 -6.81 16.19
CA PHE A 256 -5.99 -6.52 14.76
C PHE A 256 -7.33 -5.87 14.42
N ALA A 257 -8.38 -6.08 15.23
CA ALA A 257 -9.64 -5.36 15.09
C ALA A 257 -9.45 -3.84 15.30
N HIS A 258 -8.48 -3.45 16.15
CA HIS A 258 -8.13 -2.04 16.34
C HIS A 258 -7.44 -1.41 15.12
N GLU A 259 -6.90 -2.23 14.23
CA GLU A 259 -6.18 -1.82 13.01
C GLU A 259 -7.09 -1.74 11.77
N PHE A 260 -8.39 -1.63 11.96
CA PHE A 260 -9.39 -1.44 10.91
C PHE A 260 -9.02 -0.27 9.99
N GLY A 261 -8.77 -0.56 8.70
CA GLY A 261 -8.34 0.41 7.70
C GLY A 261 -6.92 0.98 7.88
N THR A 262 -6.15 0.48 8.86
CA THR A 262 -4.86 1.05 9.26
C THR A 262 -3.69 0.09 9.24
N GLY A 263 -3.89 -1.22 9.50
CA GLY A 263 -2.75 -2.12 9.67
C GLY A 263 -3.04 -3.62 9.72
N ASN A 264 -4.27 -4.09 9.44
CA ASN A 264 -4.66 -5.51 9.54
C ASN A 264 -4.60 -6.29 8.21
N VAL A 265 -3.94 -5.76 7.19
CA VAL A 265 -3.75 -6.42 5.90
C VAL A 265 -2.39 -7.10 5.85
N ASP A 266 -2.35 -8.29 5.28
CA ASP A 266 -1.14 -9.03 4.94
C ASP A 266 -1.01 -9.22 3.43
N MET A 267 0.24 -9.29 2.93
CA MET A 267 0.52 -9.56 1.51
C MET A 267 1.97 -9.99 1.26
N THR A 268 2.25 -10.35 0.01
CA THR A 268 3.60 -10.66 -0.46
C THR A 268 4.35 -9.39 -0.90
N THR A 269 5.68 -9.49 -1.05
CA THR A 269 6.51 -8.42 -1.65
C THR A 269 6.05 -8.09 -3.06
N GLY A 270 5.67 -9.10 -3.85
CA GLY A 270 5.22 -8.95 -5.23
C GLY A 270 3.90 -8.19 -5.34
N ASP A 271 2.90 -8.53 -4.50
CA ASP A 271 1.62 -7.84 -4.51
C ASP A 271 1.76 -6.39 -4.02
N LEU A 272 2.62 -6.14 -3.03
CA LEU A 272 2.88 -4.78 -2.57
C LEU A 272 3.54 -3.92 -3.65
N TYR A 273 4.54 -4.46 -4.37
CA TYR A 273 5.12 -3.78 -5.53
C TYR A 273 4.08 -3.50 -6.61
N TRP A 274 3.28 -4.52 -6.97
CA TRP A 274 2.29 -4.41 -8.03
C TRP A 274 1.22 -3.35 -7.73
N TYR A 275 0.77 -3.30 -6.48
CA TYR A 275 -0.12 -2.23 -6.00
C TYR A 275 0.50 -0.84 -6.21
N LEU A 276 1.72 -0.64 -5.72
CA LEU A 276 2.40 0.65 -5.81
C LEU A 276 2.65 1.05 -7.27
N HIS A 277 3.05 0.11 -8.11
CA HIS A 277 3.24 0.33 -9.53
C HIS A 277 1.95 0.79 -10.20
N GLN A 278 0.81 0.15 -9.93
CA GLN A 278 -0.48 0.54 -10.48
C GLN A 278 -1.00 1.88 -9.94
N LEU A 279 -0.73 2.18 -8.67
CA LEU A 279 -1.07 3.48 -8.09
C LEU A 279 -0.28 4.60 -8.78
N MET A 280 1.02 4.44 -8.92
CA MET A 280 1.91 5.45 -9.48
C MET A 280 1.78 5.63 -10.99
N SER A 281 1.38 4.59 -11.72
CA SER A 281 1.10 4.66 -13.15
C SER A 281 -0.28 5.21 -13.49
N GLY A 282 -1.12 5.51 -12.49
CA GLY A 282 -2.44 6.10 -12.71
C GLY A 282 -3.54 5.10 -13.05
N HIS A 283 -3.30 3.79 -12.89
CA HIS A 283 -4.30 2.77 -13.17
C HIS A 283 -5.39 2.66 -12.09
N LEU A 284 -5.04 2.95 -10.83
CA LEU A 284 -5.99 2.89 -9.71
C LEU A 284 -6.72 4.22 -9.53
N VAL A 285 -5.98 5.32 -9.53
CA VAL A 285 -6.48 6.70 -9.45
C VAL A 285 -5.61 7.58 -10.33
N SER A 286 -6.15 8.69 -10.82
CA SER A 286 -5.39 9.59 -11.68
C SER A 286 -4.17 10.15 -10.98
N THR A 287 -3.05 10.24 -11.69
CA THR A 287 -1.81 10.83 -11.18
C THR A 287 -2.00 12.29 -10.79
N ALA A 288 -2.89 13.02 -11.47
CA ALA A 288 -3.23 14.40 -11.16
C ALA A 288 -3.87 14.53 -9.76
N LEU A 289 -4.78 13.62 -9.39
CA LEU A 289 -5.41 13.62 -8.07
C LEU A 289 -4.40 13.22 -6.97
N LEU A 290 -3.54 12.24 -7.26
CA LEU A 290 -2.47 11.85 -6.35
C LEU A 290 -1.49 13.02 -6.08
N GLN A 291 -1.08 13.75 -7.13
CA GLN A 291 -0.26 14.95 -7.01
C GLN A 291 -0.97 16.06 -6.22
N LYS A 292 -2.27 16.25 -6.44
CA LYS A 292 -3.07 17.21 -5.66
C LYS A 292 -3.04 16.89 -4.16
N LEU A 293 -3.14 15.60 -3.78
CA LEU A 293 -2.99 15.19 -2.39
C LEU A 293 -1.58 15.50 -1.88
N TRP A 294 -0.53 15.16 -2.61
CA TRP A 294 0.86 15.35 -2.18
C TRP A 294 1.28 16.82 -2.03
N THR A 295 0.57 17.73 -2.69
CA THR A 295 0.80 19.17 -2.56
C THR A 295 -0.18 19.86 -1.62
N SER A 296 -1.15 19.13 -1.05
CA SER A 296 -2.21 19.70 -0.21
C SER A 296 -1.76 20.11 1.21
N SER A 297 -0.58 19.65 1.65
CA SER A 297 0.03 20.02 2.93
C SER A 297 1.54 20.13 2.81
N GLN A 298 2.13 21.06 3.53
CA GLN A 298 3.60 21.24 3.65
C GLN A 298 4.11 20.94 5.06
N GLN A 299 3.29 20.33 5.91
CA GLN A 299 3.65 20.07 7.31
C GLN A 299 4.61 18.90 7.49
N SER A 300 4.64 17.98 6.53
CA SER A 300 5.54 16.83 6.50
C SER A 300 5.63 16.24 5.08
N SER A 301 6.50 15.27 4.89
CA SER A 301 6.53 14.45 3.67
C SER A 301 5.43 13.38 3.63
N TYR A 302 4.65 13.19 4.69
CA TYR A 302 3.61 12.17 4.79
C TYR A 302 2.31 12.60 4.11
N HIS A 303 1.86 11.81 3.15
CA HIS A 303 0.61 12.02 2.43
C HIS A 303 -0.10 10.68 2.20
N GLY A 304 -1.17 10.43 2.94
CA GLY A 304 -2.01 9.26 2.70
C GLY A 304 -1.31 7.91 2.81
N GLY A 305 -0.41 7.71 3.77
CA GLY A 305 0.31 6.44 3.95
C GLY A 305 1.67 6.37 3.25
N ILE A 306 2.01 7.37 2.44
CA ILE A 306 3.28 7.44 1.69
C ILE A 306 4.07 8.66 2.15
N TYR A 307 5.36 8.47 2.45
CA TYR A 307 6.31 9.57 2.63
C TYR A 307 6.92 9.92 1.27
N VAL A 308 6.58 11.11 0.78
CA VAL A 308 6.98 11.62 -0.53
C VAL A 308 8.19 12.54 -0.38
N HIS A 309 9.34 12.07 -0.84
CA HIS A 309 10.58 12.85 -0.89
C HIS A 309 10.85 13.36 -2.32
N ASP A 310 11.87 14.20 -2.51
CA ASP A 310 12.15 14.78 -3.82
C ASP A 310 12.42 13.73 -4.90
N ASN A 311 13.22 12.71 -4.58
CA ASN A 311 13.68 11.69 -5.53
C ASN A 311 13.16 10.27 -5.27
N TYR A 312 12.48 10.02 -4.16
CA TYR A 312 12.01 8.68 -3.79
C TYR A 312 10.73 8.72 -2.96
N LEU A 313 10.09 7.58 -2.90
CA LEU A 313 8.95 7.27 -2.03
C LEU A 313 9.43 6.33 -0.93
N ARG A 314 8.93 6.56 0.29
CA ARG A 314 9.15 5.66 1.42
C ARG A 314 7.82 5.24 2.03
N LEU A 315 7.64 3.94 2.27
CA LEU A 315 6.54 3.43 3.07
C LEU A 315 7.12 2.57 4.19
N HIS A 316 6.42 2.56 5.31
CA HIS A 316 6.82 1.82 6.49
C HIS A 316 5.59 1.38 7.28
N GLY A 317 5.59 0.11 7.67
CA GLY A 317 4.58 -0.44 8.57
C GLY A 317 5.21 -1.40 9.56
N VAL A 318 4.67 -1.43 10.74
CA VAL A 318 5.00 -2.42 11.79
C VAL A 318 3.70 -2.86 12.39
N GLU A 319 3.50 -4.16 12.47
CA GLU A 319 2.35 -4.75 13.13
C GLU A 319 2.73 -6.12 13.69
N ALA A 320 2.39 -6.36 14.94
CA ALA A 320 2.43 -7.71 15.53
C ALA A 320 3.78 -8.44 15.39
N GLY A 321 4.90 -7.72 15.52
CA GLY A 321 6.24 -8.30 15.37
C GLY A 321 6.66 -8.51 13.91
N GLN A 322 5.91 -8.01 12.96
CA GLN A 322 6.26 -7.97 11.54
C GLN A 322 6.52 -6.54 11.09
N GLN A 323 7.33 -6.38 10.06
CA GLN A 323 7.69 -5.06 9.52
C GLN A 323 7.72 -5.10 8.00
N ALA A 324 7.20 -4.05 7.40
CA ALA A 324 7.29 -3.77 5.97
C ALA A 324 8.07 -2.47 5.75
N LEU A 325 9.09 -2.54 4.93
CA LEU A 325 9.94 -1.41 4.53
C LEU A 325 9.94 -1.32 3.00
N VAL A 326 9.70 -0.13 2.48
CA VAL A 326 9.65 0.14 1.04
C VAL A 326 10.40 1.43 0.73
N LEU A 327 11.29 1.36 -0.24
CA LEU A 327 11.96 2.51 -0.87
C LEU A 327 11.91 2.33 -2.38
N PHE A 328 11.35 3.31 -3.10
CA PHE A 328 11.26 3.29 -4.56
C PHE A 328 11.51 4.66 -5.17
N SER A 329 12.11 4.68 -6.36
CA SER A 329 12.09 5.86 -7.23
C SER A 329 10.64 6.25 -7.57
N LYS A 330 10.39 7.53 -7.83
CA LYS A 330 9.01 8.01 -8.08
C LYS A 330 8.35 7.42 -9.33
N ASP A 331 9.14 6.96 -10.28
CA ASP A 331 8.66 6.27 -11.48
C ASP A 331 8.43 4.77 -11.28
N MET A 332 8.66 4.27 -10.06
CA MET A 332 8.54 2.86 -9.66
C MET A 332 9.43 1.88 -10.42
N LYS A 333 10.46 2.36 -11.13
CA LYS A 333 11.34 1.50 -11.91
C LYS A 333 12.47 0.88 -11.10
N THR A 334 12.86 1.54 -10.02
CA THR A 334 13.98 1.10 -9.18
C THR A 334 13.63 1.21 -7.71
N GLY A 335 13.83 0.13 -6.95
CA GLY A 335 13.55 0.15 -5.53
C GLY A 335 13.71 -1.17 -4.82
N VAL A 336 13.41 -1.15 -3.53
CA VAL A 336 13.58 -2.26 -2.60
C VAL A 336 12.35 -2.40 -1.72
N ILE A 337 11.89 -3.63 -1.54
CA ILE A 337 10.90 -4.03 -0.54
C ILE A 337 11.50 -5.09 0.36
N LEU A 338 11.41 -4.88 1.66
CA LEU A 338 11.75 -5.87 2.69
C LEU A 338 10.52 -6.12 3.56
N LEU A 339 10.05 -7.36 3.62
CA LEU A 339 8.99 -7.82 4.52
C LEU A 339 9.57 -8.84 5.49
N THR A 340 9.43 -8.62 6.79
CA THR A 340 10.01 -9.48 7.82
C THR A 340 9.00 -9.94 8.85
N ASN A 341 9.17 -11.15 9.35
CA ASN A 341 8.44 -11.71 10.49
C ASN A 341 9.28 -11.78 11.78
N CYS A 342 10.43 -11.08 11.78
CA CYS A 342 11.32 -10.99 12.95
C CYS A 342 11.98 -9.60 12.97
N VAL A 343 11.37 -8.64 13.66
CA VAL A 343 11.69 -7.21 13.52
C VAL A 343 12.99 -6.84 14.24
N ASN A 344 13.96 -6.31 13.49
CA ASN A 344 15.10 -5.54 14.01
C ASN A 344 15.11 -4.14 13.38
N PRO A 345 14.48 -3.14 14.02
CA PRO A 345 14.19 -1.85 13.36
C PRO A 345 15.45 -1.09 12.91
N ALA A 346 16.52 -1.11 13.70
CA ALA A 346 17.75 -0.39 13.37
C ALA A 346 18.47 -1.06 12.20
N LYS A 347 18.70 -2.36 12.30
CA LYS A 347 19.46 -3.15 11.33
C LYS A 347 18.77 -3.20 9.95
N TYR A 348 17.44 -3.35 9.93
CA TYR A 348 16.71 -3.47 8.67
C TYR A 348 16.49 -2.13 7.98
N LYS A 349 16.45 -1.01 8.72
CA LYS A 349 16.50 0.34 8.12
C LYS A 349 17.86 0.61 7.47
N GLU A 350 18.93 0.22 8.13
CA GLU A 350 20.28 0.33 7.55
C GLU A 350 20.42 -0.55 6.30
N LEU A 351 19.95 -1.81 6.35
CA LEU A 351 19.98 -2.73 5.23
C LEU A 351 19.24 -2.15 4.01
N ILE A 352 17.96 -1.77 4.17
CA ILE A 352 17.18 -1.27 3.03
C ILE A 352 17.76 0.03 2.46
N GLY A 353 18.29 0.91 3.33
CA GLY A 353 18.96 2.15 2.90
C GLY A 353 20.21 1.86 2.08
N SER A 354 21.02 0.88 2.49
CA SER A 354 22.21 0.43 1.77
C SER A 354 21.86 -0.23 0.43
N LEU A 355 20.90 -1.15 0.42
CA LEU A 355 20.44 -1.80 -0.83
C LEU A 355 19.86 -0.79 -1.82
N PHE A 356 19.09 0.18 -1.34
CA PHE A 356 18.53 1.23 -2.18
C PHE A 356 19.63 2.15 -2.75
N HIS A 357 20.65 2.47 -1.95
CA HIS A 357 21.83 3.20 -2.43
C HIS A 357 22.55 2.45 -3.54
N ASP A 358 22.77 1.15 -3.39
CA ASP A 358 23.47 0.32 -4.38
C ASP A 358 22.78 0.31 -5.76
N VAL A 359 21.45 0.41 -5.78
CA VAL A 359 20.70 0.39 -7.04
C VAL A 359 20.37 1.77 -7.60
N THR A 360 20.41 2.86 -6.78
CA THR A 360 20.00 4.21 -7.19
C THR A 360 21.07 5.28 -7.04
N ASN A 361 22.13 5.06 -6.26
CA ASN A 361 23.08 6.06 -5.74
C ASN A 361 22.45 7.15 -4.85
N LEU A 362 21.21 6.96 -4.37
CA LEU A 362 20.52 7.89 -3.47
C LEU A 362 20.77 7.52 -2.01
N THR A 363 20.97 8.54 -1.17
CA THR A 363 20.99 8.38 0.29
C THR A 363 19.63 8.74 0.86
N VAL A 364 19.09 7.88 1.72
CA VAL A 364 17.76 8.06 2.31
C VAL A 364 17.83 8.54 3.75
N LYS A 365 16.79 9.26 4.18
CA LYS A 365 16.54 9.63 5.58
C LYS A 365 15.30 8.86 6.07
N PHE A 366 15.42 8.23 7.24
CA PHE A 366 14.31 7.50 7.88
C PHE A 366 13.63 8.33 8.94
#